data_b7f33e4b2fa7094aa4a093a49fb4e9c3
#
_entry.id   b7f33e4b2fa7094aa4a093a49fb4e9c3
#
_cell.length_a   1.000
_cell.length_b   1.000
_cell.length_c   1.000
_cell.angle_alpha   90.00
_cell.angle_beta   90.00
_cell.angle_gamma   90.00
#
_symmetry.space_group_name_H-M   'P 1'
#
loop_
_entity.id
_entity.type
_entity.pdbx_description
1 polymer ?
#
loop_
_entity_poly.entity_id
_entity_poly.type
_entity_poly.pdbx_seq_one_letter_code
_entity_poly.pdbx_strand_id
1 'polypeptide(L)'
;MDTLSRLLENVHLYDSHSYRLQACGQWAYTLTKQDVILFYLVESGTLTIEIDGLSRQLYSGDMIMLPDSYHHVCYNTASKKATPLELTRQLEGDPALVINPGHPETAVVILIECQYDKDITRSLLSALPTILPDDKSTAPSPITAIDYSCQILRVEEDRLGKTAMINHLASILMIECLRTYIEQLPEAAETWLTAIKDPYLAKALAVMHDAPNENWTIHKLAEVAGMSRSSFAERFKQVVGVPPLTYLIDYRLRLAARYLRLQQNSISRISELVGYASDSTFSQAFKRVYGLSPRAYRQNYQQRQAIENDQEPIDSLD
;
A
#
# COMPACT_ATOMS: atom_id res chain seq x y z
N MET A 1 -6.57 17.68 -11.50
CA MET A 1 -6.04 16.38 -11.02
C MET A 1 -7.18 15.63 -10.38
N ASP A 2 -7.37 14.35 -10.65
CA ASP A 2 -8.46 13.57 -10.05
C ASP A 2 -8.17 13.23 -8.58
N THR A 3 -9.22 12.86 -7.85
CA THR A 3 -9.14 12.64 -6.40
C THR A 3 -8.24 11.48 -6.02
N LEU A 4 -8.22 10.39 -6.80
CA LEU A 4 -7.36 9.24 -6.54
C LEU A 4 -5.88 9.61 -6.69
N SER A 5 -5.52 10.32 -7.76
CA SER A 5 -4.16 10.81 -7.97
C SER A 5 -3.66 11.65 -6.79
N ARG A 6 -4.51 12.53 -6.25
CA ARG A 6 -4.17 13.36 -5.07
C ARG A 6 -3.97 12.55 -3.79
N LEU A 7 -4.82 11.55 -3.57
CA LEU A 7 -4.67 10.63 -2.44
C LEU A 7 -3.35 9.86 -2.50
N LEU A 8 -2.95 9.46 -3.70
CA LEU A 8 -1.75 8.66 -3.93
C LEU A 8 -0.46 9.46 -4.01
N GLU A 9 -0.49 10.80 -4.17
CA GLU A 9 0.71 11.64 -4.15
C GLU A 9 1.59 11.46 -2.90
N ASN A 10 0.96 11.17 -1.78
CA ASN A 10 1.65 10.95 -0.51
C ASN A 10 1.91 9.48 -0.19
N VAL A 11 1.43 8.56 -1.01
CA VAL A 11 1.69 7.12 -0.88
C VAL A 11 2.95 6.80 -1.66
N HIS A 12 4.01 6.44 -0.95
CA HIS A 12 5.27 6.06 -1.56
C HIS A 12 5.61 4.63 -1.17
N LEU A 13 5.82 3.80 -2.18
CA LEU A 13 6.42 2.49 -2.04
C LEU A 13 7.93 2.64 -2.17
N TYR A 14 8.66 2.00 -1.29
CA TYR A 14 10.12 2.05 -1.25
C TYR A 14 10.67 0.69 -0.84
N ASP A 15 11.96 0.53 -0.97
CA ASP A 15 12.68 -0.70 -0.64
C ASP A 15 11.97 -1.93 -1.23
N SER A 16 11.64 -1.83 -2.52
CA SER A 16 10.91 -2.88 -3.21
C SER A 16 11.87 -3.91 -3.77
N HIS A 17 11.55 -5.18 -3.51
CA HIS A 17 12.28 -6.33 -4.00
C HIS A 17 11.40 -7.18 -4.90
N SER A 18 12.00 -7.77 -5.93
CA SER A 18 11.31 -8.71 -6.81
C SER A 18 11.97 -10.09 -6.74
N TYR A 19 11.14 -11.12 -6.64
CA TYR A 19 11.56 -12.51 -6.59
C TYR A 19 10.89 -13.27 -7.73
N ARG A 20 11.65 -14.10 -8.46
CA ARG A 20 11.10 -15.00 -9.47
C ARG A 20 11.05 -16.41 -8.91
N LEU A 21 9.85 -16.89 -8.65
CA LEU A 21 9.59 -18.22 -8.09
C LEU A 21 9.25 -19.18 -9.24
N GLN A 22 10.16 -20.11 -9.51
CA GLN A 22 9.93 -21.19 -10.48
C GLN A 22 9.49 -22.43 -9.71
N ALA A 23 8.25 -22.85 -9.85
CA ALA A 23 7.67 -23.95 -9.11
C ALA A 23 7.48 -25.18 -10.00
N CYS A 24 7.96 -26.34 -9.54
CA CYS A 24 8.02 -27.59 -10.30
C CYS A 24 7.19 -28.70 -9.65
N GLY A 25 6.51 -29.49 -10.45
CA GLY A 25 5.70 -30.63 -9.99
C GLY A 25 4.59 -30.24 -9.02
N GLN A 26 4.47 -30.95 -7.90
CA GLN A 26 3.56 -30.61 -6.81
C GLN A 26 4.28 -29.76 -5.77
N TRP A 27 3.75 -28.60 -5.46
CA TRP A 27 4.37 -27.64 -4.55
C TRP A 27 3.35 -26.88 -3.70
N ALA A 28 3.76 -26.54 -2.52
CA ALA A 28 3.10 -25.60 -1.63
C ALA A 28 4.17 -24.82 -0.85
N TYR A 29 3.91 -23.55 -0.56
CA TYR A 29 4.74 -22.78 0.34
C TYR A 29 3.90 -21.85 1.22
N THR A 30 4.48 -21.46 2.34
CA THR A 30 3.95 -20.41 3.21
C THR A 30 4.87 -19.20 3.15
N LEU A 31 4.27 -18.04 3.24
CA LEU A 31 4.97 -16.77 3.39
C LEU A 31 4.34 -16.00 4.54
N THR A 32 5.18 -15.51 5.46
CA THR A 32 4.77 -14.70 6.60
C THR A 32 5.52 -13.39 6.54
N LYS A 33 4.85 -12.32 6.13
CA LYS A 33 5.37 -10.97 6.12
C LYS A 33 4.35 -10.05 6.78
N GLN A 34 4.83 -9.02 7.46
CA GLN A 34 4.01 -8.01 8.12
C GLN A 34 4.44 -6.63 7.67
N ASP A 35 3.48 -5.71 7.60
CA ASP A 35 3.75 -4.31 7.27
C ASP A 35 4.39 -4.11 5.88
N VAL A 36 4.10 -4.98 4.93
CA VAL A 36 4.51 -4.90 3.53
C VAL A 36 3.33 -5.09 2.59
N ILE A 37 3.42 -4.51 1.40
CA ILE A 37 2.49 -4.82 0.30
C ILE A 37 3.15 -5.89 -0.57
N LEU A 38 2.40 -6.94 -0.89
CA LEU A 38 2.85 -7.97 -1.82
C LEU A 38 2.03 -7.93 -3.11
N PHE A 39 2.71 -8.06 -4.25
CA PHE A 39 2.09 -8.32 -5.53
C PHE A 39 2.51 -9.70 -6.02
N TYR A 40 1.53 -10.49 -6.44
CA TYR A 40 1.74 -11.77 -7.10
C TYR A 40 1.32 -11.66 -8.56
N LEU A 41 2.25 -11.90 -9.47
CA LEU A 41 2.02 -11.92 -10.92
C LEU A 41 2.31 -13.32 -11.42
N VAL A 42 1.33 -13.98 -12.04
CA VAL A 42 1.51 -15.31 -12.60
C VAL A 42 2.01 -15.19 -14.05
N GLU A 43 3.30 -15.49 -14.25
CA GLU A 43 3.92 -15.48 -15.57
C GLU A 43 3.47 -16.68 -16.41
N SER A 44 3.44 -17.88 -15.80
CA SER A 44 2.98 -19.11 -16.42
C SER A 44 2.37 -20.07 -15.40
N GLY A 45 1.47 -20.94 -15.83
CA GLY A 45 0.84 -21.96 -14.98
C GLY A 45 -0.29 -21.43 -14.13
N THR A 46 -0.42 -21.97 -12.92
CA THR A 46 -1.50 -21.61 -11.97
C THR A 46 -0.97 -21.48 -10.55
N LEU A 47 -1.53 -20.54 -9.81
CA LEU A 47 -1.26 -20.28 -8.40
C LEU A 47 -2.58 -20.19 -7.62
N THR A 48 -2.69 -20.89 -6.51
CA THR A 48 -3.78 -20.67 -5.54
C THR A 48 -3.18 -20.04 -4.29
N ILE A 49 -3.76 -18.94 -3.84
CA ILE A 49 -3.41 -18.27 -2.58
C ILE A 49 -4.55 -18.46 -1.59
N GLU A 50 -4.22 -18.86 -0.38
CA GLU A 50 -5.16 -19.02 0.72
C GLU A 50 -4.69 -18.19 1.92
N ILE A 51 -5.55 -17.27 2.38
CA ILE A 51 -5.30 -16.34 3.49
C ILE A 51 -6.60 -16.13 4.26
N ASP A 52 -6.60 -16.28 5.59
CA ASP A 52 -7.74 -16.07 6.49
C ASP A 52 -9.04 -16.77 6.03
N GLY A 53 -8.91 -17.98 5.46
CA GLY A 53 -10.03 -18.75 4.94
C GLY A 53 -10.55 -18.30 3.57
N LEU A 54 -10.01 -17.24 3.00
CA LEU A 54 -10.23 -16.84 1.61
C LEU A 54 -9.29 -17.60 0.70
N SER A 55 -9.78 -18.07 -0.43
CA SER A 55 -8.97 -18.79 -1.43
C SER A 55 -9.18 -18.15 -2.81
N ARG A 56 -8.08 -17.84 -3.50
CA ARG A 56 -8.09 -17.26 -4.84
C ARG A 56 -7.18 -18.07 -5.76
N GLN A 57 -7.72 -18.54 -6.86
CA GLN A 57 -6.95 -19.18 -7.92
C GLN A 57 -6.63 -18.17 -9.03
N LEU A 58 -5.37 -18.15 -9.44
CA LEU A 58 -4.80 -17.27 -10.44
C LEU A 58 -4.26 -18.11 -11.59
N TYR A 59 -4.34 -17.55 -12.78
CA TYR A 59 -3.86 -18.12 -14.04
C TYR A 59 -2.78 -17.24 -14.65
N SER A 60 -2.10 -17.75 -15.68
CA SER A 60 -1.12 -16.97 -16.44
C SER A 60 -1.72 -15.63 -16.91
N GLY A 61 -1.05 -14.52 -16.61
CA GLY A 61 -1.48 -13.15 -16.86
C GLY A 61 -2.28 -12.51 -15.72
N ASP A 62 -2.65 -13.26 -14.68
CA ASP A 62 -3.34 -12.69 -13.53
C ASP A 62 -2.37 -12.05 -12.54
N MET A 63 -2.87 -11.04 -11.84
CA MET A 63 -2.17 -10.35 -10.76
C MET A 63 -3.11 -10.13 -9.57
N ILE A 64 -2.56 -10.25 -8.38
CA ILE A 64 -3.20 -9.78 -7.16
C ILE A 64 -2.25 -8.96 -6.30
N MET A 65 -2.83 -8.13 -5.44
CA MET A 65 -2.16 -7.39 -4.38
C MET A 65 -2.69 -7.85 -3.02
N LEU A 66 -1.79 -8.08 -2.07
CA LEU A 66 -2.08 -8.24 -0.65
C LEU A 66 -1.67 -6.92 0.04
N PRO A 67 -2.63 -6.07 0.45
CA PRO A 67 -2.34 -4.72 0.96
C PRO A 67 -1.59 -4.67 2.27
N ASP A 68 -1.88 -5.64 3.15
CA ASP A 68 -1.18 -5.83 4.41
C ASP A 68 -0.93 -7.33 4.54
N SER A 69 0.31 -7.73 4.31
CA SER A 69 0.62 -9.15 4.17
C SER A 69 0.72 -9.81 5.52
N TYR A 70 -0.06 -10.87 5.67
CA TYR A 70 -0.04 -11.78 6.81
C TYR A 70 0.47 -13.16 6.38
N HIS A 71 0.34 -14.13 7.28
CA HIS A 71 0.59 -15.52 6.96
C HIS A 71 -0.39 -16.03 5.91
N HIS A 72 0.12 -16.51 4.80
CA HIS A 72 -0.70 -17.11 3.73
C HIS A 72 0.00 -18.33 3.12
N VAL A 73 -0.79 -19.15 2.44
CA VAL A 73 -0.35 -20.38 1.79
C VAL A 73 -0.55 -20.26 0.30
N CYS A 74 0.48 -20.61 -0.45
CA CYS A 74 0.46 -20.68 -1.91
C CYS A 74 0.70 -22.12 -2.37
N TYR A 75 -0.08 -22.58 -3.36
CA TYR A 75 0.05 -23.92 -3.89
C TYR A 75 -0.51 -24.03 -5.31
N ASN A 76 -0.13 -25.09 -6.05
CA ASN A 76 -0.87 -25.45 -7.26
C ASN A 76 -2.07 -26.35 -6.89
N THR A 77 -3.10 -26.37 -7.75
CA THR A 77 -4.37 -27.05 -7.46
C THR A 77 -4.21 -28.53 -7.12
N ALA A 78 -3.21 -29.21 -7.68
CA ALA A 78 -2.89 -30.60 -7.39
C ALA A 78 -2.27 -30.84 -6.00
N SER A 79 -1.80 -29.78 -5.34
CA SER A 79 -0.94 -29.84 -4.14
C SER A 79 -1.59 -29.31 -2.86
N LYS A 80 -2.91 -29.13 -2.83
CA LYS A 80 -3.62 -28.62 -1.64
C LYS A 80 -3.31 -29.38 -0.34
N LYS A 81 -2.81 -30.62 -0.43
CA LYS A 81 -2.43 -31.47 0.71
C LYS A 81 -0.92 -31.58 0.92
N ALA A 82 -0.11 -30.90 0.11
CA ALA A 82 1.34 -30.92 0.28
C ALA A 82 1.75 -30.16 1.55
N THR A 83 2.81 -30.62 2.22
CA THR A 83 3.39 -29.87 3.34
C THR A 83 4.04 -28.60 2.79
N PRO A 84 3.61 -27.40 3.21
CA PRO A 84 4.17 -26.16 2.68
C PRO A 84 5.63 -25.97 3.10
N LEU A 85 6.43 -25.43 2.18
CA LEU A 85 7.79 -24.94 2.45
C LEU A 85 7.70 -23.50 2.99
N GLU A 86 8.38 -23.21 4.11
CA GLU A 86 8.46 -21.82 4.62
C GLU A 86 9.46 -21.00 3.80
N LEU A 87 8.97 -20.00 3.06
CA LEU A 87 9.80 -19.21 2.16
C LEU A 87 10.35 -17.91 2.77
N THR A 88 9.85 -17.44 3.90
CA THR A 88 10.17 -16.11 4.45
C THR A 88 11.68 -15.86 4.54
N ARG A 89 12.45 -16.87 4.99
CA ARG A 89 13.92 -16.77 5.11
C ARG A 89 14.67 -17.04 3.80
N GLN A 90 14.09 -17.79 2.88
CA GLN A 90 14.78 -18.17 1.64
C GLN A 90 14.78 -17.01 0.63
N LEU A 91 13.75 -16.16 0.66
CA LEU A 91 13.67 -14.98 -0.21
C LEU A 91 14.74 -13.92 0.12
N GLU A 92 15.26 -13.89 1.34
CA GLU A 92 16.34 -12.96 1.73
C GLU A 92 17.70 -13.28 1.07
N GLY A 93 17.84 -14.48 0.51
CA GLY A 93 19.12 -14.94 -0.06
C GLY A 93 19.16 -15.17 -1.57
N ASP A 94 18.01 -15.32 -2.23
CA ASP A 94 17.98 -15.67 -3.66
C ASP A 94 16.78 -15.02 -4.39
N PRO A 95 17.04 -14.08 -5.31
CA PRO A 95 15.99 -13.46 -6.11
C PRO A 95 15.33 -14.40 -7.13
N ALA A 96 15.91 -15.58 -7.41
CA ALA A 96 15.43 -16.56 -8.38
C ALA A 96 15.33 -17.95 -7.77
N LEU A 97 14.29 -18.17 -6.95
CA LEU A 97 14.11 -19.42 -6.20
C LEU A 97 13.42 -20.51 -7.03
N VAL A 98 13.95 -21.71 -7.02
CA VAL A 98 13.33 -22.90 -7.61
C VAL A 98 12.70 -23.76 -6.51
N ILE A 99 11.38 -23.93 -6.55
CA ILE A 99 10.62 -24.74 -5.61
C ILE A 99 10.46 -26.14 -6.17
N ASN A 100 10.82 -27.17 -5.38
CA ASN A 100 10.74 -28.59 -5.75
C ASN A 100 11.52 -28.95 -7.05
N PRO A 101 12.83 -28.66 -7.11
CA PRO A 101 13.64 -28.91 -8.29
C PRO A 101 13.66 -30.39 -8.69
N GLY A 102 13.90 -30.67 -9.96
CA GLY A 102 13.94 -32.05 -10.51
C GLY A 102 12.60 -32.57 -11.06
N HIS A 103 11.55 -31.78 -10.96
CA HIS A 103 10.25 -32.02 -11.58
C HIS A 103 9.99 -31.03 -12.73
N PRO A 104 9.07 -31.35 -13.65
CA PRO A 104 8.67 -30.37 -14.69
C PRO A 104 8.14 -29.09 -14.09
N GLU A 105 8.49 -27.96 -14.71
CA GLU A 105 7.94 -26.64 -14.33
C GLU A 105 6.42 -26.65 -14.49
N THR A 106 5.71 -26.16 -13.48
CA THR A 106 4.25 -26.10 -13.46
C THR A 106 3.71 -24.69 -13.27
N ALA A 107 4.53 -23.79 -12.70
CA ALA A 107 4.21 -22.38 -12.60
C ALA A 107 5.47 -21.51 -12.48
N VAL A 108 5.40 -20.30 -12.99
CA VAL A 108 6.34 -19.22 -12.72
C VAL A 108 5.56 -18.04 -12.17
N VAL A 109 5.99 -17.56 -11.00
CA VAL A 109 5.34 -16.48 -10.29
C VAL A 109 6.37 -15.40 -9.98
N ILE A 110 6.04 -14.16 -10.26
CA ILE A 110 6.82 -13.02 -9.81
C ILE A 110 6.15 -12.48 -8.56
N LEU A 111 6.90 -12.42 -7.48
CA LEU A 111 6.52 -11.81 -6.21
C LEU A 111 7.25 -10.47 -6.10
N ILE A 112 6.51 -9.39 -5.87
CA ILE A 112 7.08 -8.08 -5.53
C ILE A 112 6.69 -7.75 -4.11
N GLU A 113 7.69 -7.50 -3.27
CA GLU A 113 7.53 -7.05 -1.88
C GLU A 113 7.89 -5.58 -1.81
N CYS A 114 7.04 -4.75 -1.20
CA CYS A 114 7.24 -3.31 -1.09
C CYS A 114 7.01 -2.84 0.33
N GLN A 115 7.89 -2.00 0.82
CA GLN A 115 7.69 -1.23 2.02
C GLN A 115 6.84 0.02 1.73
N TYR A 116 6.11 0.50 2.74
CA TYR A 116 5.26 1.68 2.62
C TYR A 116 5.28 2.55 3.88
N ASP A 117 4.96 3.83 3.71
CA ASP A 117 4.81 4.75 4.84
C ASP A 117 3.53 4.43 5.63
N LYS A 118 3.68 3.81 6.80
CA LYS A 118 2.57 3.32 7.64
C LYS A 118 1.62 4.43 8.08
N ASP A 119 2.12 5.63 8.37
CA ASP A 119 1.28 6.71 8.89
C ASP A 119 0.30 7.25 7.84
N ILE A 120 0.73 7.30 6.59
CA ILE A 120 -0.11 7.80 5.49
C ILE A 120 -0.92 6.68 4.84
N THR A 121 -0.25 5.56 4.55
CA THR A 121 -0.82 4.50 3.73
C THR A 121 -1.78 3.60 4.52
N ARG A 122 -1.57 3.43 5.83
CA ARG A 122 -2.37 2.52 6.66
C ARG A 122 -3.87 2.77 6.59
N SER A 123 -4.30 4.04 6.56
CA SER A 123 -5.74 4.34 6.45
C SER A 123 -6.34 3.97 5.09
N LEU A 124 -5.52 4.00 4.03
CA LEU A 124 -5.90 3.50 2.72
C LEU A 124 -5.97 1.97 2.75
N LEU A 125 -4.91 1.31 3.21
CA LEU A 125 -4.83 -0.15 3.24
C LEU A 125 -5.90 -0.78 4.12
N SER A 126 -6.23 -0.17 5.27
CA SER A 126 -7.28 -0.67 6.17
C SER A 126 -8.70 -0.60 5.58
N ALA A 127 -8.91 0.15 4.51
CA ALA A 127 -10.18 0.21 3.79
C ALA A 127 -10.26 -0.80 2.63
N LEU A 128 -9.19 -1.54 2.39
CA LEU A 128 -9.08 -2.53 1.31
C LEU A 128 -9.38 -3.94 1.83
N PRO A 129 -9.89 -4.84 0.99
CA PRO A 129 -9.99 -6.25 1.32
C PRO A 129 -8.60 -6.89 1.42
N THR A 130 -8.53 -8.06 2.03
CA THR A 130 -7.27 -8.82 2.21
C THR A 130 -6.59 -9.17 0.89
N ILE A 131 -7.36 -9.33 -0.18
CA ILE A 131 -6.87 -9.66 -1.55
C ILE A 131 -7.52 -8.71 -2.53
N LEU A 132 -6.73 -8.06 -3.39
CA LEU A 132 -7.20 -7.23 -4.50
C LEU A 132 -6.71 -7.76 -5.86
N PRO A 133 -7.54 -7.67 -6.91
CA PRO A 133 -8.97 -7.33 -6.90
C PRO A 133 -9.80 -8.36 -6.15
N ASP A 134 -10.90 -7.93 -5.55
CA ASP A 134 -11.79 -8.80 -4.74
C ASP A 134 -12.72 -9.65 -5.60
N ASP A 135 -12.90 -9.30 -6.85
CA ASP A 135 -13.91 -9.92 -7.70
C ASP A 135 -13.46 -11.26 -8.31
N LYS A 136 -14.45 -12.17 -8.33
CA LYS A 136 -14.43 -13.41 -9.12
C LYS A 136 -14.68 -13.14 -10.62
N SER A 137 -14.84 -11.88 -11.00
CA SER A 137 -15.06 -11.46 -12.37
C SER A 137 -13.81 -11.75 -13.20
N THR A 138 -13.98 -12.51 -14.23
CA THR A 138 -13.02 -12.83 -15.30
C THR A 138 -12.78 -11.63 -16.24
N ALA A 139 -12.93 -10.40 -15.77
CA ALA A 139 -12.44 -9.26 -16.54
C ALA A 139 -10.91 -9.37 -16.57
N PRO A 140 -10.29 -9.51 -17.74
CA PRO A 140 -8.85 -9.53 -17.81
C PRO A 140 -8.34 -8.26 -17.15
N SER A 141 -7.54 -8.42 -16.11
CA SER A 141 -6.67 -7.34 -15.63
C SER A 141 -6.07 -6.69 -16.87
N PRO A 142 -5.81 -5.38 -16.90
CA PRO A 142 -5.24 -4.75 -18.09
C PRO A 142 -3.91 -5.44 -18.41
N ILE A 143 -4.04 -6.47 -19.24
CA ILE A 143 -3.04 -7.48 -19.65
C ILE A 143 -1.73 -6.79 -20.06
N THR A 144 -1.83 -5.62 -20.66
CA THR A 144 -0.69 -4.82 -21.14
C THR A 144 0.26 -4.37 -20.02
N ALA A 145 -0.24 -4.02 -18.83
CA ALA A 145 0.62 -3.57 -17.74
C ALA A 145 1.38 -4.74 -17.10
N ILE A 146 0.74 -5.91 -17.00
CA ILE A 146 1.33 -7.12 -16.42
C ILE A 146 2.40 -7.69 -17.33
N ASP A 147 2.11 -7.83 -18.63
CA ASP A 147 3.08 -8.33 -19.63
C ASP A 147 4.32 -7.44 -19.68
N TYR A 148 4.11 -6.12 -19.64
CA TYR A 148 5.21 -5.15 -19.62
C TYR A 148 6.02 -5.24 -18.32
N SER A 149 5.36 -5.43 -17.18
CA SER A 149 5.99 -5.61 -15.88
C SER A 149 6.83 -6.89 -15.82
N CYS A 150 6.28 -8.00 -16.31
CA CYS A 150 7.01 -9.26 -16.37
C CYS A 150 8.24 -9.16 -17.28
N GLN A 151 8.12 -8.48 -18.43
CA GLN A 151 9.25 -8.27 -19.34
C GLN A 151 10.36 -7.42 -18.71
N ILE A 152 10.01 -6.32 -18.03
CA ILE A 152 10.96 -5.47 -17.33
C ILE A 152 11.70 -6.26 -16.24
N LEU A 153 10.98 -7.00 -15.42
CA LEU A 153 11.54 -7.76 -14.30
C LEU A 153 12.44 -8.92 -14.76
N ARG A 154 12.19 -9.49 -15.94
CA ARG A 154 13.06 -10.53 -16.55
C ARG A 154 14.41 -9.98 -17.02
N VAL A 155 14.44 -8.75 -17.53
CA VAL A 155 15.62 -8.16 -18.19
C VAL A 155 16.59 -7.54 -17.19
N GLU A 156 16.15 -7.30 -15.96
CA GLU A 156 16.81 -6.36 -15.04
C GLU A 156 17.63 -7.05 -13.92
N GLU A 157 18.14 -8.27 -14.14
CA GLU A 157 18.76 -9.04 -13.03
C GLU A 157 19.89 -8.31 -12.30
N ASP A 158 20.69 -7.43 -12.94
CA ASP A 158 21.79 -6.69 -12.27
C ASP A 158 22.08 -5.29 -12.88
N ARG A 159 21.05 -4.55 -13.30
CA ARG A 159 21.25 -3.21 -13.87
C ARG A 159 21.19 -2.11 -12.82
N LEU A 160 21.98 -1.06 -13.03
CA LEU A 160 21.90 0.16 -12.22
C LEU A 160 20.49 0.75 -12.27
N GLY A 161 19.95 1.10 -11.11
CA GLY A 161 18.60 1.65 -10.98
C GLY A 161 17.47 0.62 -10.86
N LYS A 162 17.76 -0.68 -10.73
CA LYS A 162 16.79 -1.77 -10.56
C LYS A 162 15.78 -1.46 -9.46
N THR A 163 16.23 -1.15 -8.26
CA THR A 163 15.35 -0.87 -7.11
C THR A 163 14.42 0.32 -7.38
N ALA A 164 14.94 1.39 -8.00
CA ALA A 164 14.09 2.53 -8.35
C ALA A 164 13.02 2.13 -9.37
N MET A 165 13.37 1.31 -10.36
CA MET A 165 12.42 0.82 -11.36
C MET A 165 11.35 -0.07 -10.73
N ILE A 166 11.72 -0.98 -9.83
CA ILE A 166 10.75 -1.84 -9.12
C ILE A 166 9.81 -1.00 -8.24
N ASN A 167 10.31 0.03 -7.54
CA ASN A 167 9.49 0.95 -6.74
C ASN A 167 8.43 1.65 -7.61
N HIS A 168 8.83 2.16 -8.79
CA HIS A 168 7.88 2.80 -9.70
C HIS A 168 6.87 1.81 -10.28
N LEU A 169 7.33 0.62 -10.64
CA LEU A 169 6.48 -0.44 -11.14
C LEU A 169 5.43 -0.85 -10.10
N ALA A 170 5.84 -1.10 -8.86
CA ALA A 170 4.96 -1.41 -7.75
C ALA A 170 3.91 -0.30 -7.52
N SER A 171 4.32 0.96 -7.66
CA SER A 171 3.40 2.09 -7.58
C SER A 171 2.35 2.08 -8.70
N ILE A 172 2.73 1.75 -9.93
CA ILE A 172 1.80 1.60 -11.05
C ILE A 172 0.83 0.44 -10.79
N LEU A 173 1.34 -0.73 -10.35
CA LEU A 173 0.51 -1.89 -10.04
C LEU A 173 -0.49 -1.58 -8.92
N MET A 174 -0.08 -0.86 -7.88
CA MET A 174 -0.97 -0.43 -6.81
C MET A 174 -2.09 0.49 -7.33
N ILE A 175 -1.75 1.45 -8.20
CA ILE A 175 -2.74 2.36 -8.80
C ILE A 175 -3.77 1.56 -9.60
N GLU A 176 -3.34 0.59 -10.41
CA GLU A 176 -4.24 -0.24 -11.21
C GLU A 176 -5.14 -1.13 -10.33
N CYS A 177 -4.59 -1.76 -9.28
CA CYS A 177 -5.39 -2.53 -8.31
C CYS A 177 -6.45 -1.65 -7.64
N LEU A 178 -6.06 -0.46 -7.16
CA LEU A 178 -6.98 0.46 -6.50
C LEU A 178 -8.04 1.00 -7.46
N ARG A 179 -7.67 1.36 -8.69
CA ARG A 179 -8.61 1.82 -9.71
C ARG A 179 -9.66 0.76 -9.99
N THR A 180 -9.22 -0.46 -10.29
CA THR A 180 -10.12 -1.59 -10.56
C THR A 180 -11.05 -1.85 -9.38
N TYR A 181 -10.52 -1.86 -8.17
CA TYR A 181 -11.32 -2.06 -6.95
C TYR A 181 -12.36 -0.95 -6.75
N ILE A 182 -11.95 0.32 -6.86
CA ILE A 182 -12.85 1.47 -6.69
C ILE A 182 -13.96 1.45 -7.76
N GLU A 183 -13.63 1.14 -9.01
CA GLU A 183 -14.62 1.05 -10.09
C GLU A 183 -15.67 -0.01 -9.82
N GLN A 184 -15.29 -1.13 -9.23
CA GLN A 184 -16.17 -2.26 -8.90
C GLN A 184 -16.96 -2.07 -7.60
N LEU A 185 -16.58 -1.10 -6.73
CA LEU A 185 -17.28 -0.86 -5.48
C LEU A 185 -18.77 -0.56 -5.73
N PRO A 186 -19.68 -1.29 -5.07
CA PRO A 186 -21.10 -0.93 -5.07
C PRO A 186 -21.32 0.48 -4.49
N GLU A 187 -22.32 1.20 -4.96
CA GLU A 187 -22.68 2.52 -4.39
C GLU A 187 -23.02 2.44 -2.89
N ALA A 188 -23.53 1.31 -2.44
CA ALA A 188 -23.90 1.05 -1.04
C ALA A 188 -22.72 0.51 -0.20
N ALA A 189 -21.50 0.42 -0.73
CA ALA A 189 -20.36 -0.07 0.05
C ALA A 189 -20.04 0.91 1.20
N GLU A 190 -19.94 0.36 2.41
CA GLU A 190 -19.61 1.12 3.61
C GLU A 190 -18.08 1.31 3.76
N THR A 191 -17.47 1.98 2.77
CA THR A 191 -16.06 2.32 2.80
C THR A 191 -15.85 3.77 2.36
N TRP A 192 -14.92 4.47 3.01
CA TRP A 192 -14.61 5.85 2.65
C TRP A 192 -14.10 6.01 1.21
N LEU A 193 -13.62 4.93 0.59
CA LEU A 193 -13.22 4.91 -0.82
C LEU A 193 -14.38 5.22 -1.77
N THR A 194 -15.64 4.96 -1.37
CA THR A 194 -16.81 5.38 -2.15
C THR A 194 -16.92 6.89 -2.26
N ALA A 195 -16.35 7.64 -1.31
CA ALA A 195 -16.31 9.10 -1.39
C ALA A 195 -15.49 9.62 -2.59
N ILE A 196 -14.57 8.82 -3.13
CA ILE A 196 -13.81 9.14 -4.35
C ILE A 196 -14.72 9.12 -5.59
N LYS A 197 -15.73 8.23 -5.60
CA LYS A 197 -16.75 8.15 -6.68
C LYS A 197 -17.85 9.19 -6.53
N ASP A 198 -18.04 9.73 -5.32
CA ASP A 198 -19.06 10.74 -5.06
C ASP A 198 -18.64 12.09 -5.66
N PRO A 199 -19.38 12.63 -6.65
CA PRO A 199 -18.96 13.83 -7.39
C PRO A 199 -18.93 15.11 -6.53
N TYR A 200 -19.55 15.10 -5.36
CA TYR A 200 -19.57 16.20 -4.40
C TYR A 200 -18.46 16.04 -3.37
N LEU A 201 -18.37 14.88 -2.72
CA LEU A 201 -17.38 14.62 -1.67
C LEU A 201 -15.95 14.55 -2.22
N ALA A 202 -15.76 14.02 -3.43
CA ALA A 202 -14.47 13.97 -4.10
C ALA A 202 -13.81 15.36 -4.23
N LYS A 203 -14.59 16.41 -4.52
CA LYS A 203 -14.08 17.79 -4.60
C LYS A 203 -13.58 18.30 -3.24
N ALA A 204 -14.33 18.02 -2.17
CA ALA A 204 -13.95 18.44 -0.83
C ALA A 204 -12.71 17.67 -0.34
N LEU A 205 -12.63 16.36 -0.58
CA LEU A 205 -11.45 15.55 -0.28
C LEU A 205 -10.23 16.05 -1.05
N ALA A 206 -10.38 16.36 -2.32
CA ALA A 206 -9.32 16.88 -3.16
C ALA A 206 -8.69 18.14 -2.57
N VAL A 207 -9.48 19.16 -2.21
CA VAL A 207 -8.94 20.42 -1.66
C VAL A 207 -8.37 20.25 -0.25
N MET A 208 -8.90 19.32 0.57
CA MET A 208 -8.32 18.99 1.87
C MET A 208 -6.91 18.40 1.72
N HIS A 209 -6.68 17.60 0.69
CA HIS A 209 -5.38 16.98 0.40
C HIS A 209 -4.41 17.93 -0.28
N ASP A 210 -4.88 18.78 -1.19
CA ASP A 210 -4.04 19.78 -1.91
C ASP A 210 -3.50 20.85 -0.95
N ALA A 211 -4.35 21.35 -0.08
CA ALA A 211 -4.03 22.47 0.80
C ALA A 211 -4.42 22.16 2.25
N PRO A 212 -3.75 21.17 2.88
CA PRO A 212 -4.08 20.77 4.24
C PRO A 212 -3.86 21.87 5.26
N ASN A 213 -2.97 22.82 4.99
CA ASN A 213 -2.67 23.96 5.86
C ASN A 213 -3.70 25.08 5.80
N GLU A 214 -4.59 25.07 4.82
CA GLU A 214 -5.64 26.10 4.71
C GLU A 214 -6.64 26.02 5.87
N ASN A 215 -7.19 27.19 6.25
CA ASN A 215 -8.21 27.24 7.31
C ASN A 215 -9.58 26.81 6.75
N TRP A 216 -9.72 25.50 6.58
CA TRP A 216 -10.97 24.87 6.15
C TRP A 216 -12.03 24.92 7.23
N THR A 217 -13.22 25.33 6.86
CA THR A 217 -14.44 25.26 7.67
C THR A 217 -15.45 24.37 6.97
N ILE A 218 -16.44 23.85 7.71
CA ILE A 218 -17.53 23.06 7.10
C ILE A 218 -18.23 23.88 6.00
N HIS A 219 -18.34 25.20 6.18
CA HIS A 219 -18.95 26.09 5.19
C HIS A 219 -18.15 26.10 3.89
N LYS A 220 -16.84 26.38 3.95
CA LYS A 220 -15.97 26.41 2.76
C LYS A 220 -15.95 25.06 2.03
N LEU A 221 -15.89 23.96 2.77
CA LEU A 221 -15.88 22.63 2.18
C LEU A 221 -17.23 22.29 1.51
N ALA A 222 -18.34 22.70 2.11
CA ALA A 222 -19.67 22.55 1.53
C ALA A 222 -19.84 23.39 0.24
N GLU A 223 -19.30 24.61 0.21
CA GLU A 223 -19.27 25.43 -1.01
C GLU A 223 -18.49 24.75 -2.14
N VAL A 224 -17.29 24.23 -1.86
CA VAL A 224 -16.49 23.46 -2.82
C VAL A 224 -17.24 22.24 -3.33
N ALA A 225 -17.95 21.54 -2.44
CA ALA A 225 -18.78 20.39 -2.79
C ALA A 225 -20.05 20.77 -3.56
N GLY A 226 -20.46 22.05 -3.57
CA GLY A 226 -21.73 22.49 -4.16
C GLY A 226 -22.94 22.04 -3.35
N MET A 227 -22.81 21.94 -2.02
CA MET A 227 -23.85 21.44 -1.11
C MET A 227 -24.16 22.45 0.00
N SER A 228 -25.34 22.30 0.64
CA SER A 228 -25.62 23.00 1.89
C SER A 228 -24.69 22.47 3.00
N ARG A 229 -24.39 23.33 4.00
CA ARG A 229 -23.53 22.98 5.14
C ARG A 229 -24.01 21.71 5.90
N SER A 230 -25.32 21.59 6.14
CA SER A 230 -25.89 20.45 6.84
C SER A 230 -25.81 19.16 6.01
N SER A 231 -26.26 19.24 4.75
CA SER A 231 -26.24 18.09 3.83
C SER A 231 -24.82 17.58 3.58
N PHE A 232 -23.84 18.49 3.45
CA PHE A 232 -22.44 18.11 3.29
C PHE A 232 -21.89 17.38 4.52
N ALA A 233 -22.09 17.95 5.72
CA ALA A 233 -21.57 17.36 6.95
C ALA A 233 -22.17 15.97 7.24
N GLU A 234 -23.48 15.81 7.01
CA GLU A 234 -24.18 14.55 7.18
C GLU A 234 -23.73 13.49 6.17
N ARG A 235 -23.74 13.84 4.86
CA ARG A 235 -23.29 12.94 3.79
C ARG A 235 -21.83 12.53 3.94
N PHE A 236 -20.94 13.48 4.27
CA PHE A 236 -19.54 13.18 4.49
C PHE A 236 -19.36 12.20 5.65
N LYS A 237 -20.03 12.43 6.78
CA LYS A 237 -19.98 11.52 7.93
C LYS A 237 -20.56 10.14 7.59
N GLN A 238 -21.64 10.08 6.82
CA GLN A 238 -22.27 8.82 6.40
C GLN A 238 -21.33 8.00 5.52
N VAL A 239 -20.67 8.62 4.54
CA VAL A 239 -19.83 7.92 3.54
C VAL A 239 -18.43 7.68 4.08
N VAL A 240 -17.80 8.68 4.73
CA VAL A 240 -16.41 8.61 5.21
C VAL A 240 -16.31 8.00 6.62
N GLY A 241 -17.42 7.92 7.35
CA GLY A 241 -17.48 7.36 8.71
C GLY A 241 -17.14 8.37 9.81
N VAL A 242 -16.49 9.50 9.50
CA VAL A 242 -16.10 10.54 10.45
C VAL A 242 -16.48 11.94 9.95
N PRO A 243 -16.66 12.94 10.86
CA PRO A 243 -16.93 14.30 10.45
C PRO A 243 -15.79 14.92 9.60
N PRO A 244 -16.10 15.87 8.68
CA PRO A 244 -15.11 16.44 7.75
C PRO A 244 -13.87 17.02 8.42
N LEU A 245 -14.03 17.81 9.49
CA LEU A 245 -12.89 18.43 10.17
C LEU A 245 -12.09 17.42 11.02
N THR A 246 -12.73 16.35 11.51
CA THR A 246 -12.03 15.23 12.16
C THR A 246 -11.12 14.52 11.16
N TYR A 247 -11.65 14.21 9.98
CA TYR A 247 -10.88 13.64 8.87
C TYR A 247 -9.65 14.50 8.53
N LEU A 248 -9.86 15.82 8.38
CA LEU A 248 -8.77 16.75 8.05
C LEU A 248 -7.70 16.81 9.16
N ILE A 249 -8.10 16.81 10.42
CA ILE A 249 -7.17 16.79 11.56
C ILE A 249 -6.33 15.51 11.53
N ASP A 250 -6.95 14.36 11.33
CA ASP A 250 -6.25 13.08 11.25
C ASP A 250 -5.28 13.03 10.06
N TYR A 251 -5.68 13.56 8.91
CA TYR A 251 -4.81 13.68 7.74
C TYR A 251 -3.60 14.60 8.01
N ARG A 252 -3.82 15.76 8.61
CA ARG A 252 -2.75 16.70 9.01
C ARG A 252 -1.73 16.06 9.96
N LEU A 253 -2.19 15.28 10.93
CA LEU A 253 -1.32 14.62 11.89
C LEU A 253 -0.50 13.49 11.25
N ARG A 254 -1.08 12.74 10.31
CA ARG A 254 -0.35 11.74 9.51
C ARG A 254 0.72 12.40 8.64
N LEU A 255 0.38 13.49 7.97
CA LEU A 255 1.33 14.26 7.17
C LEU A 255 2.47 14.82 8.05
N ALA A 256 2.15 15.30 9.26
CA ALA A 256 3.15 15.75 10.23
C ALA A 256 4.07 14.61 10.67
N ALA A 257 3.55 13.42 10.95
CA ALA A 257 4.35 12.25 11.32
C ALA A 257 5.36 11.92 10.21
N ARG A 258 4.93 11.93 8.93
CA ARG A 258 5.82 11.77 7.78
C ARG A 258 6.90 12.86 7.73
N TYR A 259 6.55 14.13 7.87
CA TYR A 259 7.53 15.22 7.85
C TYR A 259 8.53 15.12 9.02
N LEU A 260 8.08 14.66 10.19
CA LEU A 260 8.96 14.42 11.33
C LEU A 260 10.01 13.34 11.07
N ARG A 261 9.71 12.34 10.24
CA ARG A 261 10.63 11.26 9.87
C ARG A 261 11.57 11.64 8.73
N LEU A 262 11.01 12.23 7.67
CA LEU A 262 11.70 12.41 6.40
C LEU A 262 12.39 13.77 6.25
N GLN A 263 11.98 14.77 7.02
CA GLN A 263 12.46 16.14 6.88
C GLN A 263 13.16 16.64 8.14
N GLN A 264 14.18 17.46 7.93
CA GLN A 264 14.90 18.12 9.03
C GLN A 264 14.27 19.47 9.47
N ASN A 265 13.04 19.73 9.03
CA ASN A 265 12.32 20.95 9.41
C ASN A 265 12.12 21.03 10.92
N SER A 266 12.11 22.26 11.46
CA SER A 266 11.77 22.51 12.87
C SER A 266 10.33 22.06 13.16
N ILE A 267 10.03 21.75 14.42
CA ILE A 267 8.67 21.39 14.85
C ILE A 267 7.69 22.52 14.51
N SER A 268 8.11 23.78 14.70
CA SER A 268 7.31 24.95 14.34
C SER A 268 6.99 24.98 12.86
N ARG A 269 8.00 24.74 11.99
CA ARG A 269 7.77 24.72 10.55
C ARG A 269 6.83 23.60 10.12
N ILE A 270 6.92 22.42 10.73
CA ILE A 270 5.99 21.33 10.47
C ILE A 270 4.57 21.68 10.92
N SER A 271 4.43 22.28 12.10
CA SER A 271 3.16 22.78 12.63
C SER A 271 2.46 23.71 11.63
N GLU A 272 3.19 24.67 11.07
CA GLU A 272 2.70 25.59 10.03
C GLU A 272 2.31 24.85 8.73
N LEU A 273 3.17 23.96 8.24
CA LEU A 273 2.96 23.20 7.00
C LEU A 273 1.70 22.33 7.04
N VAL A 274 1.31 21.87 8.22
CA VAL A 274 0.10 21.08 8.39
C VAL A 274 -1.09 21.88 8.91
N GLY A 275 -0.97 23.22 8.99
CA GLY A 275 -2.07 24.15 9.24
C GLY A 275 -2.49 24.31 10.70
N TYR A 276 -1.54 24.18 11.63
CA TYR A 276 -1.77 24.55 13.04
C TYR A 276 -1.29 25.98 13.32
N ALA A 277 -2.12 26.75 14.02
CA ALA A 277 -1.82 28.14 14.35
C ALA A 277 -0.77 28.27 15.48
N SER A 278 -0.53 27.21 16.27
CA SER A 278 0.49 27.21 17.32
C SER A 278 1.09 25.83 17.53
N ASP A 279 2.39 25.82 17.88
CA ASP A 279 3.15 24.60 18.19
C ASP A 279 2.59 23.86 19.40
N SER A 280 2.03 24.60 20.37
CA SER A 280 1.42 23.99 21.55
C SER A 280 0.19 23.17 21.18
N THR A 281 -0.73 23.75 20.39
CA THR A 281 -1.94 23.04 19.93
C THR A 281 -1.58 21.84 19.05
N PHE A 282 -0.61 22.01 18.16
CA PHE A 282 -0.07 20.92 17.35
C PHE A 282 0.49 19.79 18.20
N SER A 283 1.39 20.12 19.14
CA SER A 283 2.05 19.12 20.00
C SER A 283 1.06 18.35 20.87
N GLN A 284 0.01 19.00 21.37
CA GLN A 284 -1.05 18.36 22.14
C GLN A 284 -1.87 17.42 21.27
N ALA A 285 -2.29 17.86 20.08
CA ALA A 285 -3.04 17.04 19.13
C ALA A 285 -2.24 15.82 18.68
N PHE A 286 -0.96 16.03 18.34
CA PHE A 286 -0.04 14.98 17.93
C PHE A 286 0.17 13.93 19.03
N LYS A 287 0.44 14.39 20.26
CA LYS A 287 0.63 13.50 21.43
C LYS A 287 -0.62 12.67 21.74
N ARG A 288 -1.81 13.25 21.54
CA ARG A 288 -3.09 12.53 21.75
C ARG A 288 -3.24 11.35 20.79
N VAL A 289 -2.78 11.48 19.53
CA VAL A 289 -2.93 10.44 18.49
C VAL A 289 -1.79 9.44 18.53
N TYR A 290 -0.53 9.92 18.67
CA TYR A 290 0.67 9.08 18.58
C TYR A 290 1.25 8.67 19.94
N GLY A 291 0.69 9.15 21.06
CA GLY A 291 1.20 8.85 22.41
C GLY A 291 2.49 9.59 22.78
N LEU A 292 3.21 10.16 21.81
CA LEU A 292 4.49 10.83 21.97
C LEU A 292 4.42 12.28 21.51
N SER A 293 5.26 13.15 22.09
CA SER A 293 5.43 14.49 21.54
C SER A 293 6.10 14.43 20.15
N PRO A 294 5.90 15.43 19.26
CA PRO A 294 6.54 15.46 17.94
C PRO A 294 8.06 15.27 17.99
N ARG A 295 8.71 15.89 19.00
CA ARG A 295 10.16 15.77 19.21
C ARG A 295 10.57 14.34 19.60
N ALA A 296 9.86 13.73 20.55
CA ALA A 296 10.13 12.36 20.98
C ALA A 296 9.87 11.35 19.85
N TYR A 297 8.81 11.56 19.05
CA TYR A 297 8.49 10.76 17.90
C TYR A 297 9.64 10.75 16.87
N ARG A 298 10.17 11.93 16.52
CA ARG A 298 11.33 12.08 15.64
C ARG A 298 12.56 11.36 16.17
N GLN A 299 12.89 11.57 17.44
CA GLN A 299 14.06 10.95 18.09
C GLN A 299 13.97 9.43 18.09
N ASN A 300 12.81 8.88 18.42
CA ASN A 300 12.60 7.43 18.42
C ASN A 300 12.77 6.83 17.01
N TYR A 301 12.29 7.53 15.98
CA TYR A 301 12.45 7.09 14.61
C TYR A 301 13.93 7.09 14.18
N GLN A 302 14.65 8.17 14.47
CA GLN A 302 16.10 8.28 14.16
C GLN A 302 16.92 7.21 14.89
N GLN A 303 16.59 6.89 16.15
CA GLN A 303 17.28 5.84 16.89
C GLN A 303 17.03 4.45 16.28
N ARG A 304 15.82 4.14 15.86
CA ARG A 304 15.51 2.88 15.19
C ARG A 304 16.28 2.72 13.88
N GLN A 305 16.30 3.75 13.04
CA GLN A 305 17.04 3.77 11.79
C GLN A 305 18.56 3.58 12.02
N ALA A 306 19.13 4.16 13.05
CA ALA A 306 20.53 4.00 13.39
C ALA A 306 20.86 2.54 13.79
N ILE A 307 19.96 1.89 14.54
CA ILE A 307 20.12 0.47 14.94
C ILE A 307 19.97 -0.46 13.74
N GLU A 308 19.02 -0.19 12.85
CA GLU A 308 18.81 -0.99 11.62
C GLU A 308 20.03 -0.89 10.70
N ASN A 309 20.58 0.31 10.50
CA ASN A 309 21.80 0.52 9.69
C ASN A 309 23.06 -0.10 10.30
N ASP A 310 23.16 -0.19 11.65
CA ASP A 310 24.31 -0.84 12.33
C ASP A 310 24.22 -2.39 12.28
N GLN A 311 23.06 -2.94 11.93
CA GLN A 311 22.82 -4.39 11.83
C GLN A 311 22.98 -4.93 10.40
N GLU A 312 23.13 -4.08 9.38
CA GLU A 312 23.54 -4.51 8.06
C GLU A 312 25.03 -4.89 8.13
N PRO A 313 25.41 -6.16 7.92
CA PRO A 313 26.82 -6.54 7.88
C PRO A 313 27.50 -5.83 6.72
N ILE A 314 28.60 -5.14 7.01
CA ILE A 314 29.57 -4.72 6.02
C ILE A 314 30.19 -6.02 5.47
N ASP A 315 29.49 -6.68 4.57
CA ASP A 315 30.07 -7.79 3.83
C ASP A 315 30.68 -7.27 2.53
N SER A 316 32.02 -7.42 2.52
CA SER A 316 32.91 -7.46 1.37
C SER A 316 33.31 -6.15 0.72
N LEU A 317 34.38 -5.63 1.25
CA LEU A 317 35.54 -5.21 0.42
C LEU A 317 36.69 -6.19 0.77
N ASP A 318 36.80 -7.24 -0.02
CA ASP A 318 38.07 -7.95 -0.34
C ASP A 318 37.89 -8.64 -1.69
#